data_6bfd2e8d4f2fcd228f82c47c7f8fce57
#
_entry.id   6bfd2e8d4f2fcd228f82c47c7f8fce57
#
_cell.length_a   1.000
_cell.length_b   1.000
_cell.length_c   1.000
_cell.angle_alpha   90.00
_cell.angle_beta   90.00
_cell.angle_gamma   90.00
#
_symmetry.space_group_name_H-M   'P 1'
#
loop_
_entity.id
_entity.type
_entity.pdbx_description
1 polymer ?
#
loop_
_entity_poly.entity_id
_entity_poly.type
_entity_poly.pdbx_seq_one_letter_code
_entity_poly.pdbx_strand_id
1 'polypeptide(L)'
;MYTIFKNDTSIILTDDVNMLLKKDHFLWKEVREQNRLEKLLSMKHTEVYLFDEDLQAMWKEFKEYFKIIEASGGIVKNESGEVLFIFRNGIWDFPKGKIEINESREEAGLREVEEECGFTSLSLGKFIGTTYHLYDEKESQVLKVSYWYEMTSSQKDLTPQLEEGITALKWVGKADQHEILNNTYPNILRLLEMYQARIQ
;
A
#
# COMPACT_ATOMS: atom_id res chain seq x y z
N MET A 1 -7.72 -1.15 -13.65
CA MET A 1 -8.30 -0.54 -12.44
C MET A 1 -7.20 -0.26 -11.42
N TYR A 2 -7.14 0.96 -10.86
CA TYR A 2 -6.24 1.34 -9.76
C TYR A 2 -7.09 1.71 -8.55
N THR A 3 -6.71 1.24 -7.36
CA THR A 3 -7.38 1.59 -6.10
C THR A 3 -6.41 2.34 -5.21
N ILE A 4 -6.71 3.59 -4.93
CA ILE A 4 -5.90 4.50 -4.12
C ILE A 4 -6.66 4.74 -2.82
N PHE A 5 -5.99 4.64 -1.69
CA PHE A 5 -6.58 4.90 -0.38
C PHE A 5 -6.16 6.28 0.15
N LYS A 6 -7.14 7.07 0.59
CA LYS A 6 -6.90 8.31 1.34
C LYS A 6 -7.75 8.24 2.62
N ASN A 7 -7.11 8.06 3.78
CA ASN A 7 -7.80 7.73 5.03
C ASN A 7 -8.76 6.54 4.82
N ASP A 8 -10.05 6.73 5.13
CA ASP A 8 -11.09 5.69 4.98
C ASP A 8 -11.77 5.71 3.59
N THR A 9 -11.28 6.54 2.67
CA THR A 9 -11.85 6.66 1.32
C THR A 9 -11.04 5.85 0.32
N SER A 10 -11.72 5.05 -0.49
CA SER A 10 -11.15 4.38 -1.67
C SER A 10 -11.44 5.21 -2.92
N ILE A 11 -10.40 5.58 -3.66
CA ILE A 11 -10.48 6.25 -4.95
C ILE A 11 -10.14 5.22 -6.02
N ILE A 12 -11.10 4.93 -6.88
CA ILE A 12 -11.01 3.84 -7.86
C ILE A 12 -10.99 4.45 -9.26
N LEU A 13 -9.86 4.33 -9.94
CA LEU A 13 -9.72 4.69 -11.34
C LEU A 13 -10.03 3.47 -12.20
N THR A 14 -10.96 3.60 -13.14
CA THR A 14 -11.47 2.46 -13.91
C THR A 14 -11.90 2.83 -15.32
N ASP A 15 -11.80 1.87 -16.23
CA ASP A 15 -12.36 1.85 -17.58
C ASP A 15 -13.60 0.93 -17.68
N ASP A 16 -14.04 0.36 -16.56
CA ASP A 16 -15.26 -0.43 -16.52
C ASP A 16 -16.50 0.46 -16.46
N VAL A 17 -17.25 0.54 -17.55
CA VAL A 17 -18.47 1.33 -17.68
C VAL A 17 -19.56 0.95 -16.65
N ASN A 18 -19.55 -0.26 -16.11
CA ASN A 18 -20.52 -0.66 -15.08
C ASN A 18 -20.33 0.12 -13.78
N MET A 19 -19.14 0.68 -13.56
CA MET A 19 -18.85 1.52 -12.38
C MET A 19 -19.57 2.88 -12.44
N LEU A 20 -20.05 3.33 -13.60
CA LEU A 20 -20.91 4.51 -13.75
C LEU A 20 -22.29 4.35 -13.09
N LEU A 21 -22.67 3.12 -12.74
CA LEU A 21 -23.88 2.84 -11.95
C LEU A 21 -23.68 3.05 -10.44
N LYS A 22 -22.45 3.27 -9.99
CA LYS A 22 -22.15 3.56 -8.59
C LYS A 22 -22.55 4.97 -8.20
N LYS A 23 -22.89 5.16 -6.92
CA LYS A 23 -23.42 6.43 -6.42
C LYS A 23 -22.45 7.62 -6.60
N ASP A 24 -21.20 7.43 -6.24
CA ASP A 24 -20.18 8.48 -6.27
C ASP A 24 -19.20 8.23 -7.45
N HIS A 25 -19.74 8.34 -8.69
CA HIS A 25 -18.96 8.24 -9.92
C HIS A 25 -18.77 9.61 -10.58
N PHE A 26 -17.64 9.79 -11.24
CA PHE A 26 -17.28 11.02 -11.95
C PHE A 26 -16.52 10.68 -13.22
N LEU A 27 -16.79 11.40 -14.30
CA LEU A 27 -15.99 11.32 -15.52
C LEU A 27 -14.68 12.06 -15.30
N TRP A 28 -13.56 11.41 -15.57
CA TRP A 28 -12.24 12.01 -15.38
C TRP A 28 -12.06 13.30 -16.15
N LYS A 29 -12.54 13.34 -17.39
CA LYS A 29 -12.53 14.54 -18.22
C LYS A 29 -13.19 15.75 -17.51
N GLU A 30 -14.36 15.56 -16.90
CA GLU A 30 -15.06 16.65 -16.18
C GLU A 30 -14.30 17.08 -14.92
N VAL A 31 -13.75 16.12 -14.17
CA VAL A 31 -12.96 16.41 -12.97
C VAL A 31 -11.75 17.25 -13.30
N ARG A 32 -11.04 16.90 -14.39
CA ARG A 32 -9.86 17.62 -14.87
C ARG A 32 -10.19 19.01 -15.41
N GLU A 33 -11.14 19.12 -16.34
CA GLU A 33 -11.52 20.39 -16.99
C GLU A 33 -12.03 21.42 -15.97
N GLN A 34 -12.71 20.99 -14.93
CA GLN A 34 -13.25 21.83 -13.87
C GLN A 34 -12.29 22.02 -12.70
N ASN A 35 -11.08 21.45 -12.74
CA ASN A 35 -10.08 21.45 -11.66
C ASN A 35 -10.68 21.02 -10.29
N ARG A 36 -11.49 19.95 -10.30
CA ARG A 36 -12.29 19.53 -9.14
C ARG A 36 -11.65 18.43 -8.29
N LEU A 37 -10.48 17.90 -8.68
CA LEU A 37 -9.88 16.74 -8.02
C LEU A 37 -9.65 17.00 -6.53
N GLU A 38 -9.02 18.12 -6.17
CA GLU A 38 -8.75 18.46 -4.78
C GLU A 38 -10.03 18.55 -3.94
N LYS A 39 -11.06 19.21 -4.47
CA LYS A 39 -12.37 19.30 -3.84
C LYS A 39 -12.99 17.91 -3.63
N LEU A 40 -12.92 17.06 -4.63
CA LEU A 40 -13.46 15.69 -4.59
C LEU A 40 -12.73 14.86 -3.54
N LEU A 41 -11.40 14.97 -3.45
CA LEU A 41 -10.57 14.26 -2.46
C LEU A 41 -10.76 14.78 -1.02
N SER A 42 -11.33 15.98 -0.84
CA SER A 42 -11.65 16.55 0.48
C SER A 42 -13.06 16.20 0.98
N MET A 43 -13.92 15.67 0.13
CA MET A 43 -15.28 15.27 0.51
C MET A 43 -15.26 13.94 1.26
N LYS A 44 -16.26 13.76 2.15
CA LYS A 44 -16.44 12.48 2.84
C LYS A 44 -17.16 11.49 1.93
N HIS A 45 -16.41 10.58 1.34
CA HIS A 45 -16.90 9.43 0.59
C HIS A 45 -16.34 8.16 1.21
N THR A 46 -17.03 7.04 1.05
CA THR A 46 -16.48 5.72 1.31
C THR A 46 -15.70 5.23 0.09
N GLU A 47 -16.30 5.40 -1.09
CA GLU A 47 -15.72 5.04 -2.39
C GLU A 47 -16.02 6.13 -3.41
N VAL A 48 -15.03 6.48 -4.23
CA VAL A 48 -15.13 7.42 -5.36
C VAL A 48 -14.66 6.71 -6.61
N TYR A 49 -15.46 6.71 -7.64
CA TYR A 49 -15.13 6.11 -8.94
C TYR A 49 -14.81 7.21 -9.95
N LEU A 50 -13.60 7.18 -10.50
CA LEU A 50 -13.16 8.01 -11.61
C LEU A 50 -13.11 7.15 -12.88
N PHE A 51 -13.91 7.49 -13.86
CA PHE A 51 -14.03 6.75 -15.11
C PHE A 51 -13.39 7.50 -16.26
N ASP A 52 -12.61 6.79 -17.06
CA ASP A 52 -12.17 7.19 -18.39
C ASP A 52 -11.98 5.93 -19.25
N GLU A 53 -12.26 6.03 -20.55
CA GLU A 53 -12.05 4.92 -21.48
C GLU A 53 -10.57 4.55 -21.64
N ASP A 54 -9.66 5.54 -21.49
CA ASP A 54 -8.21 5.31 -21.45
C ASP A 54 -7.70 5.36 -20.00
N LEU A 55 -7.80 4.23 -19.32
CA LEU A 55 -7.31 4.07 -17.94
C LEU A 55 -5.82 4.41 -17.79
N GLN A 56 -4.99 4.14 -18.80
CA GLN A 56 -3.56 4.40 -18.72
C GLN A 56 -3.24 5.89 -18.82
N ALA A 57 -3.92 6.60 -19.73
CA ALA A 57 -3.82 8.04 -19.83
C ALA A 57 -4.32 8.71 -18.55
N MET A 58 -5.50 8.30 -18.04
CA MET A 58 -6.04 8.80 -16.78
C MET A 58 -5.06 8.58 -15.61
N TRP A 59 -4.47 7.38 -15.48
CA TRP A 59 -3.50 7.09 -14.44
C TRP A 59 -2.25 7.97 -14.51
N LYS A 60 -1.75 8.21 -15.73
CA LYS A 60 -0.60 9.10 -15.94
C LYS A 60 -0.93 10.52 -15.50
N GLU A 61 -2.03 11.09 -15.97
CA GLU A 61 -2.50 12.43 -15.62
C GLU A 61 -2.81 12.55 -14.11
N PHE A 62 -3.47 11.55 -13.52
CA PHE A 62 -3.79 11.55 -12.10
C PHE A 62 -2.53 11.68 -11.24
N LYS A 63 -1.45 10.99 -11.60
CA LYS A 63 -0.19 11.07 -10.87
C LYS A 63 0.46 12.46 -10.90
N GLU A 64 0.22 13.25 -11.95
CA GLU A 64 0.80 14.59 -12.11
C GLU A 64 0.28 15.60 -11.06
N TYR A 65 -0.83 15.28 -10.38
CA TYR A 65 -1.37 16.12 -9.29
C TYR A 65 -0.61 15.98 -7.96
N PHE A 66 0.27 15.00 -7.84
CA PHE A 66 0.86 14.62 -6.55
C PHE A 66 2.39 14.52 -6.61
N LYS A 67 3.02 14.79 -5.47
CA LYS A 67 4.40 14.36 -5.25
C LYS A 67 4.42 12.84 -5.13
N ILE A 68 5.19 12.17 -5.99
CA ILE A 68 5.31 10.70 -5.95
C ILE A 68 6.43 10.29 -5.00
N ILE A 69 6.13 9.38 -4.09
CA ILE A 69 7.12 8.67 -3.28
C ILE A 69 6.99 7.19 -3.59
N GLU A 70 8.05 6.59 -4.09
CA GLU A 70 8.12 5.14 -4.29
C GLU A 70 8.71 4.47 -3.05
N ALA A 71 8.12 3.35 -2.67
CA ALA A 71 8.52 2.54 -1.53
C ALA A 71 8.50 1.07 -1.91
N SER A 72 9.26 0.26 -1.20
CA SER A 72 9.26 -1.19 -1.36
C SER A 72 9.29 -1.88 0.00
N GLY A 73 8.73 -3.08 0.06
CA GLY A 73 8.68 -3.87 1.27
C GLY A 73 8.18 -5.29 1.04
N GLY A 74 7.87 -6.00 2.12
CA GLY A 74 7.55 -7.40 1.99
C GLY A 74 6.54 -7.96 2.98
N ILE A 75 5.88 -9.04 2.56
CA ILE A 75 5.19 -9.97 3.44
C ILE A 75 6.16 -11.09 3.76
N VAL A 76 6.73 -11.06 4.98
CA VAL A 76 7.70 -12.05 5.43
C VAL A 76 7.00 -13.23 6.06
N LYS A 77 7.35 -14.45 5.64
CA LYS A 77 6.90 -15.70 6.24
C LYS A 77 8.05 -16.42 6.95
N ASN A 78 7.74 -17.03 8.10
CA ASN A 78 8.63 -17.99 8.73
C ASN A 78 8.35 -19.43 8.28
N GLU A 79 9.14 -20.38 8.77
CA GLU A 79 9.02 -21.82 8.48
C GLU A 79 7.68 -22.43 8.92
N SER A 80 7.02 -21.84 9.93
CA SER A 80 5.68 -22.24 10.40
C SER A 80 4.55 -21.68 9.56
N GLY A 81 4.87 -20.84 8.54
CA GLY A 81 3.88 -20.18 7.68
C GLY A 81 3.20 -18.97 8.33
N GLU A 82 3.69 -18.51 9.49
CA GLU A 82 3.24 -17.29 10.11
C GLU A 82 3.80 -16.08 9.37
N VAL A 83 3.04 -14.98 9.36
CA VAL A 83 3.37 -13.72 8.69
C VAL A 83 3.81 -12.70 9.72
N LEU A 84 4.89 -11.97 9.43
CA LEU A 84 5.38 -10.89 10.27
C LEU A 84 4.59 -9.61 10.05
N PHE A 85 4.13 -9.01 11.15
CA PHE A 85 3.58 -7.66 11.20
C PHE A 85 4.46 -6.77 12.07
N ILE A 86 4.54 -5.50 11.70
CA ILE A 86 5.14 -4.44 12.50
C ILE A 86 4.04 -3.58 13.15
N PHE A 87 4.26 -3.13 14.38
CA PHE A 87 3.39 -2.18 15.05
C PHE A 87 4.04 -0.81 15.03
N ARG A 88 3.56 0.06 14.14
CA ARG A 88 4.15 1.37 13.87
C ARG A 88 3.13 2.47 14.16
N ASN A 89 3.50 3.43 15.02
CA ASN A 89 2.64 4.56 15.38
C ASN A 89 1.21 4.15 15.85
N GLY A 90 1.09 3.01 16.55
CA GLY A 90 -0.18 2.53 17.08
C GLY A 90 -1.03 1.71 16.11
N ILE A 91 -0.54 1.38 14.91
CA ILE A 91 -1.26 0.66 13.85
C ILE A 91 -0.38 -0.49 13.32
N TRP A 92 -1.01 -1.62 13.02
CA TRP A 92 -0.34 -2.76 12.40
C TRP A 92 -0.12 -2.52 10.90
N ASP A 93 1.07 -2.84 10.42
CA ASP A 93 1.51 -2.64 9.04
C ASP A 93 2.47 -3.76 8.61
N PHE A 94 2.90 -3.76 7.36
CA PHE A 94 4.02 -4.55 6.87
C PHE A 94 5.27 -3.67 6.72
N PRO A 95 6.46 -4.25 6.95
CA PRO A 95 7.71 -3.52 6.83
C PRO A 95 7.95 -3.05 5.39
N LYS A 96 8.31 -1.78 5.25
CA LYS A 96 8.56 -1.10 3.97
C LYS A 96 9.14 0.29 4.17
N GLY A 97 9.97 0.70 3.28
CA GLY A 97 10.43 2.07 3.27
C GLY A 97 10.72 2.60 1.88
N LYS A 98 11.37 3.75 1.82
CA LYS A 98 11.55 4.53 0.60
C LYS A 98 12.64 3.90 -0.28
N ILE A 99 12.37 3.83 -1.59
CA ILE A 99 13.39 3.46 -2.57
C ILE A 99 14.40 4.60 -2.70
N GLU A 100 15.67 4.30 -2.55
CA GLU A 100 16.76 5.27 -2.70
C GLU A 100 17.19 5.46 -4.15
N ILE A 101 17.99 6.50 -4.41
CA ILE A 101 18.50 6.78 -5.76
C ILE A 101 19.44 5.65 -6.20
N ASN A 102 19.19 5.13 -7.40
CA ASN A 102 19.93 4.02 -8.01
C ASN A 102 19.69 2.64 -7.34
N GLU A 103 18.68 2.51 -6.51
CA GLU A 103 18.27 1.25 -5.91
C GLU A 103 17.12 0.62 -6.69
N SER A 104 17.16 -0.68 -6.93
CA SER A 104 16.02 -1.41 -7.49
C SER A 104 14.91 -1.60 -6.43
N ARG A 105 13.70 -1.93 -6.87
CA ARG A 105 12.59 -2.19 -5.95
C ARG A 105 12.85 -3.40 -5.06
N GLU A 106 13.51 -4.40 -5.61
CA GLU A 106 13.91 -5.63 -4.95
C GLU A 106 14.93 -5.36 -3.83
N GLU A 107 15.97 -4.61 -4.14
CA GLU A 107 17.02 -4.22 -3.19
C GLU A 107 16.44 -3.36 -2.06
N ALA A 108 15.65 -2.33 -2.40
CA ALA A 108 14.97 -1.49 -1.41
C ALA A 108 14.06 -2.30 -0.49
N GLY A 109 13.29 -3.24 -1.06
CA GLY A 109 12.38 -4.08 -0.28
C GLY A 109 13.11 -4.96 0.72
N LEU A 110 14.23 -5.57 0.33
CA LEU A 110 15.07 -6.36 1.24
C LEU A 110 15.68 -5.48 2.32
N ARG A 111 16.37 -4.40 1.93
CA ARG A 111 17.04 -3.48 2.87
C ARG A 111 16.07 -2.93 3.92
N GLU A 112 14.94 -2.41 3.51
CA GLU A 112 13.96 -1.82 4.42
C GLU A 112 13.38 -2.85 5.41
N VAL A 113 13.10 -4.06 4.95
CA VAL A 113 12.61 -5.12 5.83
C VAL A 113 13.71 -5.58 6.79
N GLU A 114 14.97 -5.65 6.35
CA GLU A 114 16.12 -5.94 7.21
C GLU A 114 16.33 -4.85 8.26
N GLU A 115 16.27 -3.57 7.88
CA GLU A 115 16.45 -2.43 8.79
C GLU A 115 15.29 -2.31 9.79
N GLU A 116 14.04 -2.33 9.33
CA GLU A 116 12.86 -2.17 10.18
C GLU A 116 12.65 -3.32 11.18
N CYS A 117 13.09 -4.54 10.83
CA CYS A 117 12.82 -5.74 11.62
C CYS A 117 14.08 -6.43 12.21
N GLY A 118 15.27 -5.98 11.84
CA GLY A 118 16.53 -6.56 12.33
C GLY A 118 16.85 -7.92 11.72
N PHE A 119 16.44 -8.16 10.47
CA PHE A 119 16.85 -9.38 9.76
C PHE A 119 18.32 -9.31 9.32
N THR A 120 19.00 -10.44 9.40
CA THR A 120 20.35 -10.66 8.85
C THR A 120 20.35 -11.72 7.75
N SER A 121 19.24 -12.41 7.57
CA SER A 121 19.03 -13.45 6.56
C SER A 121 17.58 -13.42 6.09
N LEU A 122 17.38 -12.81 4.94
CA LEU A 122 16.08 -12.67 4.32
C LEU A 122 16.17 -13.13 2.85
N SER A 123 15.22 -13.95 2.42
CA SER A 123 15.15 -14.41 1.04
C SER A 123 14.00 -13.73 0.31
N LEU A 124 14.31 -13.09 -0.82
CA LEU A 124 13.32 -12.48 -1.69
C LEU A 124 12.57 -13.55 -2.49
N GLY A 125 11.25 -13.44 -2.52
CA GLY A 125 10.35 -14.26 -3.31
C GLY A 125 9.71 -13.50 -4.46
N LYS A 126 8.46 -13.84 -4.79
CA LYS A 126 7.74 -13.27 -5.93
C LYS A 126 7.19 -11.87 -5.61
N PHE A 127 7.12 -11.02 -6.64
CA PHE A 127 6.38 -9.77 -6.58
C PHE A 127 4.89 -10.05 -6.33
N ILE A 128 4.29 -9.44 -5.32
CA ILE A 128 2.87 -9.60 -4.97
C ILE A 128 2.01 -8.60 -5.74
N GLY A 129 2.40 -7.32 -5.70
CA GLY A 129 1.63 -6.26 -6.32
C GLY A 129 2.02 -4.88 -5.81
N THR A 130 1.23 -3.89 -6.22
CA THR A 130 1.45 -2.49 -5.85
C THR A 130 0.23 -1.96 -5.12
N THR A 131 0.46 -1.24 -4.03
CA THR A 131 -0.59 -0.47 -3.34
C THR A 131 -0.32 1.02 -3.43
N TYR A 132 -1.40 1.81 -3.36
CA TYR A 132 -1.35 3.25 -3.52
C TYR A 132 -2.00 3.92 -2.32
N HIS A 133 -1.28 4.85 -1.71
CA HIS A 133 -1.76 5.60 -0.55
C HIS A 133 -1.55 7.10 -0.77
N LEU A 134 -2.61 7.88 -0.64
CA LEU A 134 -2.60 9.33 -0.75
C LEU A 134 -2.71 9.93 0.64
N TYR A 135 -1.78 10.83 0.98
CA TYR A 135 -1.79 11.53 2.26
C TYR A 135 -1.28 12.96 2.12
N ASP A 136 -1.64 13.80 3.09
CA ASP A 136 -1.22 15.19 3.11
C ASP A 136 0.13 15.31 3.86
N GLU A 137 1.12 15.97 3.24
CA GLU A 137 2.44 16.26 3.82
C GLU A 137 2.70 17.76 3.74
N LYS A 138 2.58 18.47 4.87
CA LYS A 138 2.73 19.95 4.95
C LYS A 138 1.84 20.67 3.92
N GLU A 139 2.44 21.20 2.86
CA GLU A 139 1.75 21.97 1.80
C GLU A 139 1.49 21.16 0.53
N SER A 140 1.81 19.87 0.53
CA SER A 140 1.67 19.01 -0.66
C SER A 140 0.90 17.73 -0.36
N GLN A 141 0.22 17.20 -1.39
CA GLN A 141 -0.34 15.86 -1.35
C GLN A 141 0.66 14.88 -1.94
N VAL A 142 0.85 13.78 -1.22
CA VAL A 142 1.81 12.73 -1.60
C VAL A 142 1.06 11.47 -1.99
N LEU A 143 1.36 10.95 -3.19
CA LEU A 143 0.96 9.62 -3.61
C LEU A 143 2.12 8.66 -3.36
N LYS A 144 2.02 7.84 -2.31
CA LYS A 144 2.95 6.76 -2.01
C LYS A 144 2.59 5.53 -2.82
N VAL A 145 3.52 5.09 -3.65
CA VAL A 145 3.45 3.87 -4.46
C VAL A 145 4.31 2.81 -3.79
N SER A 146 3.71 1.77 -3.23
CA SER A 146 4.44 0.73 -2.51
C SER A 146 4.45 -0.57 -3.28
N TYR A 147 5.64 -1.08 -3.59
CA TYR A 147 5.88 -2.38 -4.26
C TYR A 147 6.09 -3.46 -3.21
N TRP A 148 5.40 -4.59 -3.37
CA TRP A 148 5.36 -5.62 -2.35
C TRP A 148 5.86 -6.96 -2.87
N TYR A 149 6.69 -7.61 -2.08
CA TYR A 149 7.28 -8.90 -2.40
C TYR A 149 6.96 -9.94 -1.31
N GLU A 150 6.87 -11.20 -1.72
CA GLU A 150 6.98 -12.31 -0.78
C GLU A 150 8.42 -12.36 -0.27
N MET A 151 8.58 -12.65 1.02
CA MET A 151 9.88 -12.87 1.62
C MET A 151 9.82 -14.02 2.61
N THR A 152 10.94 -14.69 2.85
CA THR A 152 11.03 -15.78 3.83
C THR A 152 12.28 -15.64 4.69
N SER A 153 12.16 -16.00 5.96
CA SER A 153 13.28 -16.12 6.89
C SER A 153 13.02 -17.18 7.94
N SER A 154 14.08 -17.84 8.41
CA SER A 154 14.07 -18.73 9.57
C SER A 154 14.50 -18.02 10.86
N GLN A 155 14.88 -16.74 10.78
CA GLN A 155 15.34 -15.96 11.93
C GLN A 155 14.19 -15.72 12.92
N LYS A 156 14.44 -15.99 14.21
CA LYS A 156 13.44 -15.84 15.27
C LYS A 156 13.63 -14.57 16.08
N ASP A 157 14.89 -14.22 16.34
CA ASP A 157 15.25 -13.05 17.15
C ASP A 157 15.27 -11.81 16.25
N LEU A 158 14.23 -10.98 16.38
CA LEU A 158 14.01 -9.78 15.60
C LEU A 158 14.09 -8.55 16.51
N THR A 159 14.54 -7.43 15.96
CA THR A 159 14.66 -6.16 16.67
C THR A 159 13.94 -5.07 15.91
N PRO A 160 12.91 -4.44 16.48
CA PRO A 160 12.20 -3.34 15.82
C PRO A 160 13.08 -2.09 15.75
N GLN A 161 13.00 -1.37 14.64
CA GLN A 161 13.67 -0.07 14.47
C GLN A 161 12.84 1.03 15.14
N LEU A 162 13.19 1.36 16.38
CA LEU A 162 12.44 2.30 17.22
C LEU A 162 12.42 3.72 16.66
N GLU A 163 13.46 4.14 15.96
CA GLU A 163 13.60 5.46 15.32
C GLU A 163 12.55 5.70 14.26
N GLU A 164 12.03 4.63 13.62
CA GLU A 164 10.94 4.66 12.66
C GLU A 164 9.54 4.55 13.30
N GLY A 165 9.48 4.59 14.64
CA GLY A 165 8.22 4.47 15.39
C GLY A 165 7.66 3.05 15.43
N ILE A 166 8.49 2.04 15.12
CA ILE A 166 8.13 0.63 15.20
C ILE A 166 8.39 0.14 16.62
N THR A 167 7.33 -0.16 17.35
CA THR A 167 7.42 -0.50 18.79
C THR A 167 7.22 -1.98 19.06
N ALA A 168 6.74 -2.76 18.09
CA ALA A 168 6.61 -4.21 18.21
C ALA A 168 6.68 -4.91 16.85
N LEU A 169 7.16 -6.16 16.90
CA LEU A 169 7.13 -7.13 15.80
C LEU A 169 6.36 -8.35 16.27
N LYS A 170 5.46 -8.88 15.42
CA LYS A 170 4.65 -10.04 15.77
C LYS A 170 4.53 -11.01 14.60
N TRP A 171 4.92 -12.26 14.82
CA TRP A 171 4.58 -13.37 13.96
C TRP A 171 3.12 -13.79 14.20
N VAL A 172 2.32 -13.88 13.15
CA VAL A 172 0.88 -14.11 13.27
C VAL A 172 0.44 -15.22 12.33
N GLY A 173 -0.12 -16.27 12.92
CA GLY A 173 -0.73 -17.36 12.17
C GLY A 173 -2.03 -16.95 11.50
N LYS A 174 -2.43 -17.68 10.45
CA LYS A 174 -3.64 -17.36 9.68
C LYS A 174 -4.90 -17.22 10.53
N ALA A 175 -5.03 -18.03 11.58
CA ALA A 175 -6.19 -18.02 12.47
C ALA A 175 -6.30 -16.72 13.30
N ASP A 176 -5.16 -16.12 13.66
CA ASP A 176 -5.08 -14.98 14.57
C ASP A 176 -4.97 -13.63 13.83
N GLN A 177 -4.87 -13.63 12.49
CA GLN A 177 -4.75 -12.41 11.70
C GLN A 177 -5.94 -11.45 11.90
N HIS A 178 -7.12 -11.95 12.20
CA HIS A 178 -8.31 -11.12 12.40
C HIS A 178 -8.14 -10.06 13.50
N GLU A 179 -7.36 -10.33 14.57
CA GLU A 179 -7.06 -9.35 15.62
C GLU A 179 -6.22 -8.19 15.09
N ILE A 180 -5.23 -8.52 14.26
CA ILE A 180 -4.32 -7.54 13.63
C ILE A 180 -5.09 -6.67 12.63
N LEU A 181 -5.96 -7.30 11.82
CA LEU A 181 -6.68 -6.64 10.74
C LEU A 181 -7.74 -5.62 11.21
N ASN A 182 -8.16 -5.70 12.47
CA ASN A 182 -9.06 -4.71 13.07
C ASN A 182 -8.35 -3.36 13.34
N ASN A 183 -7.02 -3.32 13.33
CA ASN A 183 -6.23 -2.10 13.55
C ASN A 183 -5.09 -2.01 12.51
N THR A 184 -5.46 -1.97 11.25
CA THR A 184 -4.51 -1.83 10.13
C THR A 184 -5.04 -0.87 9.07
N TYR A 185 -4.18 -0.47 8.14
CA TYR A 185 -4.56 0.43 7.05
C TYR A 185 -5.37 -0.30 5.95
N PRO A 186 -6.33 0.37 5.28
CA PRO A 186 -7.10 -0.23 4.18
C PRO A 186 -6.23 -0.76 3.02
N ASN A 187 -5.11 -0.09 2.71
CA ASN A 187 -4.18 -0.56 1.69
C ASN A 187 -3.45 -1.86 2.09
N ILE A 188 -3.29 -2.15 3.39
CA ILE A 188 -2.74 -3.40 3.89
C ILE A 188 -3.77 -4.54 3.77
N LEU A 189 -5.05 -4.25 4.04
CA LEU A 189 -6.14 -5.20 3.76
C LEU A 189 -6.15 -5.57 2.27
N ARG A 190 -6.05 -4.58 1.39
CA ARG A 190 -5.97 -4.81 -0.06
C ARG A 190 -4.75 -5.63 -0.47
N LEU A 191 -3.59 -5.38 0.14
CA LEU A 191 -2.38 -6.17 -0.10
C LEU A 191 -2.59 -7.64 0.26
N LEU A 192 -3.21 -7.91 1.41
CA LEU A 192 -3.51 -9.27 1.85
C LEU A 192 -4.49 -9.99 0.92
N GLU A 193 -5.51 -9.30 0.41
CA GLU A 193 -6.42 -9.86 -0.61
C GLU A 193 -5.63 -10.27 -1.87
N MET A 194 -4.76 -9.40 -2.37
CA MET A 194 -3.91 -9.67 -3.53
C MET A 194 -2.99 -10.87 -3.28
N TYR A 195 -2.45 -10.96 -2.07
CA TYR A 195 -1.58 -12.06 -1.66
C TYR A 195 -2.34 -13.38 -1.56
N GLN A 196 -3.50 -13.40 -0.91
CA GLN A 196 -4.33 -14.61 -0.75
C GLN A 196 -4.84 -15.14 -2.10
N ALA A 197 -5.22 -14.26 -3.03
CA ALA A 197 -5.66 -14.65 -4.37
C ALA A 197 -4.59 -15.36 -5.21
N ARG A 198 -3.32 -15.27 -4.82
CA ARG A 198 -2.18 -15.92 -5.51
C ARG A 198 -1.83 -17.31 -4.94
N ILE A 199 -2.27 -17.61 -3.74
CA ILE A 199 -1.95 -18.86 -3.03
C ILE A 199 -3.04 -19.92 -3.29
N GLN A 200 -4.19 -19.50 -3.84
CA GLN A 200 -5.26 -20.39 -4.29
C GLN A 200 -5.01 -20.86 -5.73
#